data_b09e034c7043460dd3b342022aa21075
#
_entry.id   b09e034c7043460dd3b342022aa21075
#
_cell.length_a   1.000
_cell.length_b   1.000
_cell.length_c   1.000
_cell.angle_alpha   90.00
_cell.angle_beta   90.00
_cell.angle_gamma   90.00
#
_symmetry.space_group_name_H-M   'P 1'
#
loop_
_entity.id
_entity.type
_entity.pdbx_description
1 polymer ?
#
loop_
_entity_poly.entity_id
_entity_poly.type
_entity_poly.pdbx_seq_one_letter_code
_entity_poly.pdbx_strand_id
1 'polypeptide(L)'
;RYAAQRVVNRVGVGAGIAFGRAALGGGLLAFDDHPGQLYRLYHAVNVGWAPWRLNPGWWAGYAELQYYPPGAAWLGAAIHQASMGAVGVPAAYQAVLWIAWVLPGMATFALLTRLLGSGWLALPGAFIALTLSAESRSGVEEGLRWGLVAARLGWGLLPLVALSLVNWVEGSRRAPL
;
A
#
# COMPACT_ATOMS: atom_id res chain seq x y z
N ARG A 1 -18.96 17.38 15.74
CA ARG A 1 -18.35 16.08 15.45
C ARG A 1 -17.50 16.10 14.16
N TYR A 2 -18.02 16.61 13.05
CA TYR A 2 -17.30 16.63 11.75
C TYR A 2 -15.99 17.46 11.76
N ALA A 3 -15.94 18.59 12.45
CA ALA A 3 -14.72 19.42 12.52
C ALA A 3 -13.61 18.72 13.29
N ALA A 4 -13.93 18.12 14.44
CA ALA A 4 -12.94 17.37 15.23
C ALA A 4 -12.41 16.16 14.46
N GLN A 5 -13.26 15.44 13.72
CA GLN A 5 -12.85 14.31 12.88
C GLN A 5 -11.86 14.74 11.77
N ARG A 6 -12.08 15.90 11.13
CA ARG A 6 -11.15 16.43 10.13
C ARG A 6 -9.77 16.77 10.72
N VAL A 7 -9.74 17.32 11.94
CA VAL A 7 -8.48 17.61 12.63
C VAL A 7 -7.73 16.32 12.93
N VAL A 8 -8.39 15.31 13.48
CA VAL A 8 -7.80 13.99 13.78
C VAL A 8 -7.22 13.35 12.53
N ASN A 9 -7.97 13.37 11.41
CA ASN A 9 -7.51 12.83 10.15
C ASN A 9 -6.23 13.54 9.63
N ARG A 10 -6.21 14.87 9.70
CA ARG A 10 -5.05 15.67 9.27
C ARG A 10 -3.82 15.42 10.13
N VAL A 11 -3.99 15.33 11.45
CA VAL A 11 -2.89 15.04 12.38
C VAL A 11 -2.32 13.63 12.14
N GLY A 12 -3.19 12.63 12.00
CA GLY A 12 -2.77 11.25 11.74
C GLY A 12 -2.01 11.09 10.43
N VAL A 13 -2.52 11.68 9.34
CA VAL A 13 -1.86 11.66 8.02
C VAL A 13 -0.54 12.44 8.08
N GLY A 14 -0.52 13.64 8.69
CA GLY A 14 0.69 14.45 8.81
C GLY A 14 1.80 13.76 9.59
N ALA A 15 1.48 13.12 10.72
CA ALA A 15 2.42 12.36 11.51
C ALA A 15 2.96 11.13 10.73
N GLY A 16 2.09 10.40 10.03
CA GLY A 16 2.49 9.29 9.17
C GLY A 16 3.45 9.71 8.06
N ILE A 17 3.17 10.82 7.38
CA ILE A 17 4.06 11.36 6.34
C ILE A 17 5.41 11.78 6.92
N ALA A 18 5.42 12.49 8.06
CA ALA A 18 6.65 12.94 8.69
C ALA A 18 7.55 11.76 9.10
N PHE A 19 6.96 10.74 9.72
CA PHE A 19 7.66 9.52 10.11
C PHE A 19 8.13 8.73 8.88
N GLY A 20 7.29 8.58 7.86
CA GLY A 20 7.63 7.89 6.62
C GLY A 20 8.78 8.58 5.86
N ARG A 21 8.84 9.91 5.85
CA ARG A 21 9.98 10.64 5.27
C ARG A 21 11.31 10.31 5.93
N ALA A 22 11.31 10.15 7.24
CA ALA A 22 12.51 9.75 7.97
C ALA A 22 12.92 8.29 7.65
N ALA A 23 11.94 7.40 7.45
CA ALA A 23 12.18 5.98 7.19
C ALA A 23 12.53 5.67 5.73
N LEU A 24 11.83 6.29 4.76
CA LEU A 24 11.98 5.98 3.33
C LEU A 24 13.03 6.86 2.64
N GLY A 25 13.37 8.01 3.19
CA GLY A 25 14.32 8.93 2.57
C GLY A 25 13.90 9.40 1.18
N GLY A 26 14.87 9.92 0.41
CA GLY A 26 14.65 10.38 -0.97
C GLY A 26 15.35 9.54 -2.04
N GLY A 27 16.11 8.51 -1.65
CA GLY A 27 16.86 7.64 -2.56
C GLY A 27 16.13 6.35 -2.91
N LEU A 28 16.51 5.74 -4.03
CA LEU A 28 16.08 4.38 -4.35
C LEU A 28 16.71 3.38 -3.36
N LEU A 29 15.88 2.48 -2.86
CA LEU A 29 16.34 1.37 -2.04
C LEU A 29 16.95 0.30 -2.99
N ALA A 30 18.25 0.08 -2.87
CA ALA A 30 19.01 -0.81 -3.75
C ALA A 30 19.47 -2.09 -3.04
N PHE A 31 18.72 -2.56 -2.06
CA PHE A 31 19.02 -3.73 -1.25
C PHE A 31 17.80 -4.66 -1.13
N ASP A 32 18.05 -5.88 -0.72
CA ASP A 32 17.06 -6.95 -0.56
C ASP A 32 16.18 -7.13 -1.82
N ASP A 33 14.86 -7.19 -1.68
CA ASP A 33 13.92 -7.42 -2.79
C ASP A 33 13.58 -6.16 -3.61
N HIS A 34 14.02 -4.97 -3.17
CA HIS A 34 13.69 -3.71 -3.86
C HIS A 34 14.11 -3.66 -5.33
N PRO A 35 15.33 -4.10 -5.73
CA PRO A 35 15.69 -4.13 -7.14
C PRO A 35 14.76 -5.01 -7.97
N GLY A 36 14.35 -6.16 -7.42
CA GLY A 36 13.40 -7.07 -8.07
C GLY A 36 12.01 -6.45 -8.24
N GLN A 37 11.52 -5.73 -7.22
CA GLN A 37 10.24 -5.03 -7.28
C GLN A 37 10.26 -3.88 -8.29
N LEU A 38 11.35 -3.10 -8.30
CA LEU A 38 11.55 -2.03 -9.28
C LEU A 38 11.61 -2.58 -10.70
N TYR A 39 12.28 -3.73 -10.89
CA TYR A 39 12.35 -4.40 -12.18
C TYR A 39 10.97 -4.87 -12.65
N ARG A 40 10.14 -5.44 -11.78
CA ARG A 40 8.75 -5.82 -12.10
C ARG A 40 7.91 -4.63 -12.56
N LEU A 41 8.08 -3.49 -11.89
CA LEU A 41 7.44 -2.24 -12.32
C LEU A 41 7.96 -1.80 -13.71
N TYR A 42 9.27 -1.83 -13.92
CA TYR A 42 9.87 -1.51 -15.22
C TYR A 42 9.32 -2.44 -16.31
N HIS A 43 9.22 -3.74 -16.04
CA HIS A 43 8.62 -4.71 -16.96
C HIS A 43 7.15 -4.38 -17.27
N ALA A 44 6.35 -4.06 -16.26
CA ALA A 44 4.95 -3.68 -16.45
C ALA A 44 4.79 -2.44 -17.33
N VAL A 45 5.68 -1.45 -17.19
CA VAL A 45 5.66 -0.22 -17.98
C VAL A 45 6.08 -0.45 -19.42
N ASN A 46 7.16 -1.22 -19.65
CA ASN A 46 7.81 -1.31 -20.97
C ASN A 46 7.38 -2.54 -21.79
N VAL A 47 7.00 -3.64 -21.15
CA VAL A 47 6.59 -4.88 -21.82
C VAL A 47 5.07 -5.06 -21.79
N GLY A 48 4.44 -4.68 -20.70
CA GLY A 48 2.99 -4.67 -20.56
C GLY A 48 2.47 -5.29 -19.28
N TRP A 49 1.19 -5.07 -19.03
CA TRP A 49 0.50 -5.43 -17.79
C TRP A 49 0.04 -6.89 -17.73
N ALA A 50 0.06 -7.57 -18.86
CA ALA A 50 -0.42 -8.95 -18.94
C ALA A 50 0.50 -9.87 -18.13
N PRO A 51 -0.04 -10.64 -17.15
CA PRO A 51 0.77 -11.47 -16.26
C PRO A 51 1.60 -12.53 -16.99
N TRP A 52 1.12 -12.98 -18.15
CA TRP A 52 1.77 -13.99 -18.97
C TRP A 52 2.85 -13.46 -19.92
N ARG A 53 3.13 -12.15 -19.90
CA ARG A 53 4.22 -11.59 -20.72
C ARG A 53 5.56 -12.13 -20.25
N LEU A 54 6.30 -12.67 -21.23
CA LEU A 54 7.61 -13.26 -21.00
C LEU A 54 8.63 -12.16 -20.65
N ASN A 55 9.37 -12.40 -19.59
CA ASN A 55 10.58 -11.65 -19.25
C ASN A 55 11.80 -12.45 -19.71
N PRO A 56 12.47 -12.06 -20.81
CA PRO A 56 13.64 -12.77 -21.31
C PRO A 56 14.91 -12.47 -20.50
N GLY A 57 14.90 -11.43 -19.69
CA GLY A 57 16.07 -10.97 -18.91
C GLY A 57 16.32 -11.75 -17.61
N TRP A 58 15.49 -12.73 -17.29
CA TRP A 58 15.63 -13.54 -16.08
C TRP A 58 15.69 -15.03 -16.44
N TRP A 59 16.81 -15.71 -16.13
CA TRP A 59 17.05 -17.10 -16.50
C TRP A 59 16.82 -17.35 -18.00
N ALA A 60 16.12 -18.43 -18.34
CA ALA A 60 15.72 -18.73 -19.71
C ALA A 60 14.42 -18.01 -20.15
N GLY A 61 13.94 -17.09 -19.35
CA GLY A 61 12.67 -16.40 -19.54
C GLY A 61 11.53 -17.03 -18.76
N TYR A 62 10.69 -16.19 -18.14
CA TYR A 62 9.47 -16.62 -17.45
C TYR A 62 8.41 -15.51 -17.47
N ALA A 63 7.17 -15.86 -17.14
CA ALA A 63 6.06 -14.91 -17.05
C ALA A 63 6.16 -14.12 -15.73
N GLU A 64 6.78 -12.95 -15.76
CA GLU A 64 7.22 -12.16 -14.61
C GLU A 64 6.09 -11.88 -13.60
N LEU A 65 4.92 -11.48 -14.08
CA LEU A 65 3.81 -11.06 -13.24
C LEU A 65 2.82 -12.20 -12.94
N GLN A 66 3.06 -13.41 -13.42
CA GLN A 66 2.18 -14.56 -13.19
C GLN A 66 2.48 -15.25 -11.85
N TYR A 67 3.74 -15.33 -11.47
CA TYR A 67 4.19 -16.07 -10.29
C TYR A 67 4.47 -15.20 -9.08
N TYR A 68 4.32 -13.89 -9.23
CA TYR A 68 4.45 -12.93 -8.14
C TYR A 68 3.24 -11.99 -8.13
N PRO A 69 2.70 -11.60 -6.96
CA PRO A 69 1.54 -10.70 -6.90
C PRO A 69 1.79 -9.41 -7.68
N PRO A 70 1.08 -9.16 -8.79
CA PRO A 70 1.41 -8.05 -9.70
C PRO A 70 0.93 -6.68 -9.21
N GLY A 71 0.11 -6.63 -8.16
CA GLY A 71 -0.59 -5.43 -7.73
C GLY A 71 0.31 -4.23 -7.46
N ALA A 72 1.48 -4.44 -6.86
CA ALA A 72 2.45 -3.36 -6.62
C ALA A 72 3.04 -2.81 -7.94
N ALA A 73 3.41 -3.70 -8.86
CA ALA A 73 3.92 -3.32 -10.17
C ALA A 73 2.85 -2.61 -11.01
N TRP A 74 1.62 -3.10 -11.01
CA TRP A 74 0.49 -2.46 -11.69
C TRP A 74 0.16 -1.08 -11.12
N LEU A 75 0.18 -0.93 -9.79
CA LEU A 75 -0.05 0.37 -9.16
C LEU A 75 1.00 1.40 -9.62
N GLY A 76 2.27 1.02 -9.60
CA GLY A 76 3.33 1.91 -10.06
C GLY A 76 3.25 2.20 -11.56
N ALA A 77 2.92 1.21 -12.39
CA ALA A 77 2.70 1.40 -13.82
C ALA A 77 1.51 2.33 -14.08
N ALA A 78 0.43 2.21 -13.30
CA ALA A 78 -0.71 3.13 -13.38
C ALA A 78 -0.32 4.57 -13.04
N ILE A 79 0.49 4.78 -12.00
CA ILE A 79 1.00 6.11 -11.62
C ILE A 79 1.84 6.71 -12.77
N HIS A 80 2.75 5.92 -13.33
CA HIS A 80 3.58 6.33 -14.47
C HIS A 80 2.73 6.71 -15.67
N GLN A 81 1.80 5.86 -16.08
CA GLN A 81 0.95 6.09 -17.26
C GLN A 81 -0.05 7.22 -17.06
N ALA A 82 -0.69 7.31 -15.88
CA ALA A 82 -1.61 8.40 -15.57
C ALA A 82 -0.94 9.78 -15.59
N SER A 83 0.36 9.82 -15.30
CA SER A 83 1.17 11.03 -15.44
C SER A 83 1.70 11.28 -16.86
N MET A 84 1.32 10.44 -17.82
CA MET A 84 1.88 10.45 -19.20
C MET A 84 3.41 10.36 -19.22
N GLY A 85 3.99 9.62 -18.27
CA GLY A 85 5.43 9.45 -18.13
C GLY A 85 6.16 10.56 -17.39
N ALA A 86 5.49 11.64 -16.97
CA ALA A 86 6.11 12.72 -16.19
C ALA A 86 6.66 12.20 -14.84
N VAL A 87 5.98 11.24 -14.22
CA VAL A 87 6.50 10.47 -13.08
C VAL A 87 7.29 9.30 -13.62
N GLY A 88 8.62 9.37 -13.58
CA GLY A 88 9.49 8.27 -14.02
C GLY A 88 9.31 7.00 -13.19
N VAL A 89 9.73 5.85 -13.73
CA VAL A 89 9.60 4.53 -13.07
C VAL A 89 10.17 4.50 -11.64
N PRO A 90 11.36 5.07 -11.36
CA PRO A 90 11.86 5.15 -9.98
C PRO A 90 10.96 5.95 -9.05
N ALA A 91 10.44 7.09 -9.51
CA ALA A 91 9.55 7.94 -8.71
C ALA A 91 8.18 7.27 -8.50
N ALA A 92 7.66 6.55 -9.50
CA ALA A 92 6.45 5.75 -9.38
C ALA A 92 6.63 4.63 -8.34
N TYR A 93 7.79 3.98 -8.31
CA TYR A 93 8.11 3.00 -7.29
C TYR A 93 8.16 3.61 -5.87
N GLN A 94 8.78 4.77 -5.71
CA GLN A 94 8.76 5.50 -4.45
C GLN A 94 7.32 5.83 -4.00
N ALA A 95 6.46 6.24 -4.94
CA ALA A 95 5.05 6.48 -4.63
C ALA A 95 4.33 5.21 -4.15
N VAL A 96 4.63 4.04 -4.75
CA VAL A 96 4.11 2.75 -4.29
C VAL A 96 4.56 2.44 -2.86
N LEU A 97 5.84 2.70 -2.53
CA LEU A 97 6.35 2.52 -1.17
C LEU A 97 5.63 3.43 -0.16
N TRP A 98 5.38 4.69 -0.53
CA TRP A 98 4.61 5.61 0.29
C TRP A 98 3.17 5.13 0.51
N ILE A 99 2.52 4.62 -0.52
CA ILE A 99 1.18 4.05 -0.42
C ILE A 99 1.20 2.82 0.50
N ALA A 100 2.17 1.92 0.30
CA ALA A 100 2.33 0.73 1.14
C ALA A 100 2.62 1.08 2.61
N TRP A 101 3.27 2.22 2.85
CA TRP A 101 3.50 2.76 4.19
C TRP A 101 2.20 3.26 4.84
N VAL A 102 1.49 4.17 4.17
CA VAL A 102 0.39 4.93 4.77
C VAL A 102 -0.93 4.13 4.78
N LEU A 103 -1.15 3.29 3.77
CA LEU A 103 -2.41 2.57 3.57
C LEU A 103 -2.85 1.73 4.79
N PRO A 104 -2.01 0.92 5.45
CA PRO A 104 -2.44 0.13 6.59
C PRO A 104 -2.97 0.96 7.75
N GLY A 105 -2.29 2.08 8.05
CA GLY A 105 -2.73 3.00 9.11
C GLY A 105 -4.05 3.69 8.77
N MET A 106 -4.19 4.21 7.56
CA MET A 106 -5.41 4.87 7.11
C MET A 106 -6.60 3.91 7.06
N ALA A 107 -6.39 2.71 6.52
CA ALA A 107 -7.42 1.69 6.40
C ALA A 107 -7.89 1.21 7.79
N THR A 108 -6.96 0.96 8.70
CA THR A 108 -7.25 0.60 10.09
C THR A 108 -7.97 1.74 10.80
N PHE A 109 -7.54 2.99 10.60
CA PHE A 109 -8.22 4.15 11.15
C PHE A 109 -9.68 4.24 10.70
N ALA A 110 -9.93 4.07 9.40
CA ALA A 110 -11.28 4.09 8.85
C ALA A 110 -12.17 2.99 9.45
N LEU A 111 -11.66 1.75 9.50
CA LEU A 111 -12.37 0.62 10.10
C LEU A 111 -12.68 0.86 11.58
N LEU A 112 -11.66 1.20 12.37
CA LEU A 112 -11.83 1.41 13.81
C LEU A 112 -12.72 2.61 14.11
N THR A 113 -12.63 3.70 13.35
CA THR A 113 -13.56 4.84 13.49
C THR A 113 -14.99 4.40 13.25
N ARG A 114 -15.22 3.53 12.27
CA ARG A 114 -16.56 2.98 11.98
C ARG A 114 -17.06 2.08 13.10
N LEU A 115 -16.20 1.22 13.66
CA LEU A 115 -16.58 0.26 14.70
C LEU A 115 -16.76 0.93 16.09
N LEU A 116 -15.87 1.87 16.43
CA LEU A 116 -15.83 2.51 17.75
C LEU A 116 -16.65 3.80 17.82
N GLY A 117 -17.12 4.30 16.68
CA GLY A 117 -17.85 5.56 16.60
C GLY A 117 -17.03 6.82 16.93
N SER A 118 -15.71 6.68 17.08
CA SER A 118 -14.81 7.76 17.50
C SER A 118 -13.44 7.67 16.84
N GLY A 119 -13.03 8.73 16.13
CA GLY A 119 -11.71 8.81 15.54
C GLY A 119 -10.59 8.88 16.59
N TRP A 120 -10.84 9.45 17.76
CA TRP A 120 -9.84 9.50 18.82
C TRP A 120 -9.51 8.10 19.35
N LEU A 121 -10.50 7.24 19.52
CA LEU A 121 -10.29 5.85 19.95
C LEU A 121 -9.65 5.00 18.84
N ALA A 122 -9.77 5.40 17.59
CA ALA A 122 -9.16 4.70 16.46
C ALA A 122 -7.66 5.02 16.28
N LEU A 123 -7.17 6.16 16.77
CA LEU A 123 -5.78 6.62 16.58
C LEU A 123 -4.73 5.62 17.04
N PRO A 124 -4.81 5.03 18.25
CA PRO A 124 -3.78 4.08 18.71
C PRO A 124 -3.66 2.87 17.77
N GLY A 125 -4.79 2.30 17.34
CA GLY A 125 -4.78 1.17 16.42
C GLY A 125 -4.23 1.53 15.03
N ALA A 126 -4.56 2.71 14.51
CA ALA A 126 -3.99 3.21 13.27
C ALA A 126 -2.48 3.43 13.37
N PHE A 127 -2.01 3.97 14.49
CA PHE A 127 -0.58 4.16 14.75
C PHE A 127 0.16 2.82 14.82
N ILE A 128 -0.38 1.83 15.52
CA ILE A 128 0.17 0.48 15.57
C ILE A 128 0.26 -0.10 14.17
N ALA A 129 -0.80 0.00 13.36
CA ALA A 129 -0.80 -0.51 11.99
C ALA A 129 0.24 0.15 11.08
N LEU A 130 0.57 1.44 11.34
CA LEU A 130 1.64 2.14 10.64
C LEU A 130 3.03 1.68 11.05
N THR A 131 3.25 1.43 12.35
CA THR A 131 4.59 1.31 12.95
C THR A 131 4.96 -0.11 13.38
N LEU A 132 3.98 -1.01 13.43
CA LEU A 132 4.23 -2.38 13.85
C LEU A 132 5.25 -3.05 12.92
N SER A 133 6.33 -3.48 13.52
CA SER A 133 7.33 -4.34 12.90
C SER A 133 7.39 -5.62 13.73
N ALA A 134 7.13 -6.73 13.12
CA ALA A 134 7.15 -8.03 13.77
C ALA A 134 7.83 -9.03 12.83
N GLU A 135 8.49 -10.04 13.36
CA GLU A 135 9.17 -11.08 12.59
C GLU A 135 8.25 -11.90 11.65
N SER A 136 6.98 -11.51 11.57
CA SER A 136 5.93 -12.20 10.81
C SER A 136 5.81 -11.81 9.34
N ARG A 137 6.78 -11.14 8.75
CA ARG A 137 6.87 -10.78 7.32
C ARG A 137 5.77 -9.85 6.78
N SER A 138 5.09 -9.12 7.61
CA SER A 138 3.99 -8.22 7.21
C SER A 138 4.07 -6.82 7.83
N GLY A 139 5.04 -6.60 8.69
CA GLY A 139 5.29 -5.33 9.35
C GLY A 139 5.94 -4.28 8.45
N VAL A 140 6.37 -3.21 9.08
CA VAL A 140 7.05 -2.09 8.41
C VAL A 140 8.42 -2.52 7.91
N GLU A 141 9.18 -3.24 8.72
CA GLU A 141 10.53 -3.66 8.38
C GLU A 141 10.51 -4.58 7.16
N GLU A 142 9.73 -5.63 7.19
CA GLU A 142 9.66 -6.61 6.12
C GLU A 142 9.05 -6.00 4.84
N GLY A 143 7.98 -5.22 4.99
CA GLY A 143 7.25 -4.64 3.86
C GLY A 143 8.04 -3.54 3.15
N LEU A 144 8.73 -2.69 3.91
CA LEU A 144 9.38 -1.50 3.37
C LEU A 144 10.90 -1.58 3.37
N ARG A 145 11.53 -2.20 4.37
CA ARG A 145 12.98 -2.36 4.41
C ARG A 145 13.44 -3.52 3.54
N TRP A 146 12.80 -4.68 3.63
CA TRP A 146 13.18 -5.85 2.83
C TRP A 146 12.51 -5.90 1.46
N GLY A 147 11.58 -4.99 1.16
CA GLY A 147 10.93 -4.91 -0.15
C GLY A 147 9.77 -5.87 -0.36
N LEU A 148 9.16 -6.44 0.70
CA LEU A 148 7.94 -7.26 0.58
C LEU A 148 6.70 -6.37 0.37
N VAL A 149 6.78 -5.45 -0.59
CA VAL A 149 5.81 -4.38 -0.84
C VAL A 149 4.42 -4.93 -1.14
N ALA A 150 4.34 -6.01 -1.91
CA ALA A 150 3.06 -6.65 -2.25
C ALA A 150 2.34 -7.19 -1.02
N ALA A 151 3.06 -7.81 -0.08
CA ALA A 151 2.51 -8.29 1.18
C ALA A 151 2.01 -7.11 2.04
N ARG A 152 2.79 -6.04 2.14
CA ARG A 152 2.41 -4.84 2.90
C ARG A 152 1.16 -4.17 2.35
N LEU A 153 1.03 -4.07 1.03
CA LEU A 153 -0.18 -3.57 0.37
C LEU A 153 -1.38 -4.48 0.65
N GLY A 154 -1.22 -5.80 0.57
CA GLY A 154 -2.27 -6.76 0.89
C GLY A 154 -2.78 -6.60 2.32
N TRP A 155 -1.90 -6.51 3.29
CA TRP A 155 -2.24 -6.23 4.69
C TRP A 155 -2.95 -4.90 4.86
N GLY A 156 -2.54 -3.86 4.12
CA GLY A 156 -3.20 -2.56 4.13
C GLY A 156 -4.62 -2.59 3.57
N LEU A 157 -4.93 -3.51 2.65
CA LEU A 157 -6.26 -3.64 2.07
C LEU A 157 -7.23 -4.42 2.99
N LEU A 158 -6.75 -5.30 3.87
CA LEU A 158 -7.61 -6.12 4.74
C LEU A 158 -8.60 -5.29 5.58
N PRO A 159 -8.20 -4.20 6.26
CA PRO A 159 -9.15 -3.37 7.00
C PRO A 159 -10.21 -2.71 6.10
N LEU A 160 -9.90 -2.40 4.83
CA LEU A 160 -10.87 -1.87 3.88
C LEU A 160 -11.89 -2.93 3.46
N VAL A 161 -11.44 -4.18 3.25
CA VAL A 161 -12.34 -5.30 2.99
C VAL A 161 -13.27 -5.51 4.19
N ALA A 162 -12.74 -5.54 5.41
CA ALA A 162 -13.54 -5.66 6.62
C ALA A 162 -14.55 -4.51 6.76
N LEU A 163 -14.14 -3.26 6.49
CA LEU A 163 -15.02 -2.09 6.49
C LEU A 163 -16.14 -2.22 5.46
N SER A 164 -15.82 -2.70 4.27
CA SER A 164 -16.81 -2.92 3.21
C SER A 164 -17.83 -3.98 3.61
N LEU A 165 -17.37 -5.08 4.22
CA LEU A 165 -18.26 -6.14 4.73
C LEU A 165 -19.19 -5.64 5.83
N VAL A 166 -18.66 -4.87 6.80
CA VAL A 166 -19.47 -4.25 7.86
C VAL A 166 -20.56 -3.35 7.26
N ASN A 167 -20.19 -2.48 6.33
CA ASN A 167 -21.11 -1.59 5.68
C ASN A 167 -22.18 -2.35 4.86
N TRP A 168 -21.79 -3.39 4.16
CA TRP A 168 -22.70 -4.24 3.38
C TRP A 168 -23.72 -4.96 4.29
N VAL A 169 -23.25 -5.59 5.35
CA VAL A 169 -24.14 -6.31 6.31
C VAL A 169 -25.12 -5.35 6.99
N GLU A 170 -24.66 -4.17 7.39
CA GLU A 170 -25.55 -3.17 8.02
C GLU A 170 -26.50 -2.53 7.00
N GLY A 171 -26.05 -2.30 5.78
CA GLY A 171 -26.88 -1.79 4.69
C GLY A 171 -27.99 -2.77 4.31
N SER A 172 -27.68 -4.06 4.22
CA SER A 172 -28.67 -5.10 3.92
C SER A 172 -29.70 -5.27 5.04
N ARG A 173 -29.33 -5.02 6.29
CA ARG A 173 -30.29 -5.03 7.44
C ARG A 173 -31.23 -3.83 7.46
N ARG A 174 -30.89 -2.75 6.77
CA ARG A 174 -31.71 -1.52 6.72
C ARG A 174 -32.58 -1.46 5.46
N ALA A 175 -32.40 -2.37 4.51
CA ALA A 175 -33.26 -2.46 3.34
C ALA A 175 -34.66 -2.91 3.83
N PRO A 176 -35.75 -2.13 3.59
CA PRO A 176 -37.09 -2.59 3.89
C PRO A 176 -37.40 -3.83 3.04
N LEU A 177 -38.04 -4.84 3.66
CA LEU A 177 -38.61 -6.00 2.98
C LEU A 177 -39.72 -5.56 2.03
#